data_3aa534ad1c92489c649ea2047ed15f0a
#
_entry.id   3aa534ad1c92489c649ea2047ed15f0a
#
_cell.length_a   1.000
_cell.length_b   1.000
_cell.length_c   1.000
_cell.angle_alpha   90.00
_cell.angle_beta   90.00
_cell.angle_gamma   90.00
#
_symmetry.space_group_name_H-M   'P 1'
#
loop_
_entity.id
_entity.type
_entity.pdbx_description
1 polymer ?
#
loop_
_entity_poly.entity_id
_entity_poly.type
_entity_poly.pdbx_seq_one_letter_code
_entity_poly.pdbx_strand_id
1 'polypeptide(L)'
;MKKSLLFCAAWLTALTISSCKCEEKAAKTTGVDNETIQTIMSRKSVRSFTDQAIPAEYMEVMLKAAMAAPSGSNIQPWHFVVVTDKSQFGRIFENNFNLKTFNSAAAVVVFCADTTVTRPPRNNPDGDPVTRPNGTWRDDMGACTENFLLAAESLGLGAVWTASYPDPVRFLTMKRELGLTDNFLPYCAVAVGYPAGDEQPKDKWKPERIHYEQW
;
A
#
# COMPACT_ATOMS: atom_id res chain seq x y z
N MET A 1 93.35 12.64 8.34
CA MET A 1 92.47 11.48 8.54
C MET A 1 91.15 11.96 9.21
N LYS A 2 90.14 12.22 8.41
CA LYS A 2 88.83 12.65 8.82
C LYS A 2 87.78 11.78 8.13
N LYS A 3 87.08 10.98 8.92
CA LYS A 3 85.99 10.13 8.43
C LYS A 3 84.70 10.93 8.40
N SER A 4 84.11 11.09 7.24
CA SER A 4 82.77 11.65 7.05
C SER A 4 81.72 10.56 7.28
N LEU A 5 80.76 10.78 8.17
CA LEU A 5 79.53 10.01 8.31
C LEU A 5 78.51 10.61 7.37
N LEU A 6 78.01 9.81 6.44
CA LEU A 6 76.78 10.11 5.66
C LEU A 6 75.56 9.63 6.46
N PHE A 7 74.66 10.58 6.74
CA PHE A 7 73.34 10.28 7.26
C PHE A 7 72.38 10.06 6.08
N CYS A 8 71.90 8.82 5.92
CA CYS A 8 70.80 8.51 5.01
C CYS A 8 69.49 8.76 5.73
N ALA A 9 68.76 9.80 5.31
CA ALA A 9 67.38 10.02 5.74
C ALA A 9 66.43 9.21 4.86
N ALA A 10 65.81 8.18 5.43
CA ALA A 10 64.76 7.42 4.77
C ALA A 10 63.42 8.17 4.87
N TRP A 11 62.91 8.59 3.74
CA TRP A 11 61.56 9.12 3.64
C TRP A 11 60.56 7.97 3.53
N LEU A 12 59.76 7.71 4.55
CA LEU A 12 58.57 6.88 4.48
C LEU A 12 57.44 7.68 3.85
N THR A 13 57.12 7.39 2.61
CA THR A 13 55.89 7.85 1.97
C THR A 13 54.77 6.90 2.38
N ALA A 14 53.87 7.40 3.24
CA ALA A 14 52.60 6.70 3.56
C ALA A 14 51.66 6.78 2.35
N LEU A 15 51.47 5.67 1.65
CA LEU A 15 50.37 5.53 0.68
C LEU A 15 49.07 5.41 1.44
N THR A 16 48.27 6.45 1.42
CA THR A 16 46.84 6.36 1.82
C THR A 16 46.07 5.67 0.70
N ILE A 17 45.75 4.42 0.90
CA ILE A 17 44.82 3.69 0.04
C ILE A 17 43.43 4.25 0.34
N SER A 18 42.95 5.16 -0.50
CA SER A 18 41.57 5.61 -0.53
C SER A 18 40.70 4.41 -0.97
N SER A 19 40.05 3.76 -0.03
CA SER A 19 39.05 2.74 -0.31
C SER A 19 37.85 3.41 -0.96
N CYS A 20 37.82 3.39 -2.27
CA CYS A 20 36.63 3.75 -3.04
C CYS A 20 35.59 2.64 -2.75
N LYS A 21 34.63 2.89 -1.81
CA LYS A 21 33.44 2.06 -1.70
C LYS A 21 32.65 2.22 -2.99
N CYS A 22 32.84 1.30 -3.93
CA CYS A 22 31.86 1.04 -4.96
C CYS A 22 30.57 0.65 -4.24
N GLU A 23 29.58 1.54 -4.23
CA GLU A 23 28.20 1.13 -4.01
C GLU A 23 27.86 0.19 -5.17
N GLU A 24 27.82 -1.09 -4.88
CA GLU A 24 27.22 -2.07 -5.76
C GLU A 24 25.77 -1.67 -5.95
N LYS A 25 25.48 -0.94 -7.05
CA LYS A 25 24.11 -0.84 -7.56
C LYS A 25 23.65 -2.26 -7.80
N ALA A 26 22.73 -2.74 -6.95
CA ALA A 26 22.08 -4.03 -7.14
C ALA A 26 21.69 -4.13 -8.62
N ALA A 27 22.25 -5.14 -9.30
CA ALA A 27 21.95 -5.41 -10.70
C ALA A 27 20.43 -5.59 -10.79
N LYS A 28 19.75 -4.76 -11.58
CA LYS A 28 18.35 -4.97 -11.90
C LYS A 28 18.24 -6.38 -12.49
N THR A 29 17.59 -7.28 -11.76
CA THR A 29 17.27 -8.60 -12.28
C THR A 29 16.44 -8.42 -13.55
N THR A 30 17.05 -8.54 -14.69
CA THR A 30 16.40 -8.51 -16.01
C THR A 30 15.85 -9.89 -16.29
N GLY A 31 14.63 -10.15 -15.83
CA GLY A 31 13.96 -11.43 -16.04
C GLY A 31 12.49 -11.34 -15.69
N VAL A 32 11.75 -12.39 -16.01
CA VAL A 32 10.33 -12.55 -15.64
C VAL A 32 10.13 -12.70 -14.12
N ASP A 33 11.21 -12.94 -13.36
CA ASP A 33 11.23 -13.03 -11.91
C ASP A 33 12.02 -11.85 -11.34
N ASN A 34 11.33 -10.83 -10.85
CA ASN A 34 11.89 -9.63 -10.23
C ASN A 34 11.11 -9.28 -8.95
N GLU A 35 11.65 -8.35 -8.14
CA GLU A 35 11.07 -7.97 -6.84
C GLU A 35 9.57 -7.61 -6.91
N THR A 36 9.15 -6.93 -7.98
CA THR A 36 7.74 -6.57 -8.17
C THR A 36 6.87 -7.82 -8.33
N ILE A 37 7.29 -8.75 -9.19
CA ILE A 37 6.55 -10.01 -9.42
C ILE A 37 6.57 -10.85 -8.14
N GLN A 38 7.72 -10.95 -7.45
CA GLN A 38 7.83 -11.66 -6.18
C GLN A 38 6.86 -11.10 -5.14
N THR A 39 6.77 -9.77 -4.97
CA THR A 39 5.81 -9.12 -4.07
C THR A 39 4.37 -9.46 -4.42
N ILE A 40 4.01 -9.42 -5.71
CA ILE A 40 2.65 -9.79 -6.16
C ILE A 40 2.34 -11.25 -5.83
N MET A 41 3.29 -12.16 -6.06
CA MET A 41 3.08 -13.60 -5.87
C MET A 41 3.14 -14.02 -4.39
N SER A 42 3.91 -13.35 -3.54
CA SER A 42 4.03 -13.62 -2.11
C SER A 42 2.87 -13.04 -1.30
N ARG A 43 2.20 -12.00 -1.81
CA ARG A 43 1.13 -11.33 -1.07
C ARG A 43 0.02 -12.30 -0.66
N LYS A 44 -0.33 -12.21 0.59
CA LYS A 44 -1.36 -13.05 1.24
C LYS A 44 -2.26 -12.24 2.17
N SER A 45 -3.39 -12.82 2.55
CA SER A 45 -4.27 -12.20 3.56
C SER A 45 -3.83 -12.64 4.96
N VAL A 46 -3.26 -11.70 5.72
CA VAL A 46 -2.84 -11.90 7.10
C VAL A 46 -3.96 -11.46 8.04
N ARG A 47 -4.33 -12.31 9.01
CA ARG A 47 -5.48 -12.09 9.91
C ARG A 47 -5.13 -12.11 11.39
N SER A 48 -3.84 -12.26 11.70
CA SER A 48 -3.31 -12.20 13.07
C SER A 48 -2.03 -11.37 13.06
N PHE A 49 -1.94 -10.40 13.96
CA PHE A 49 -0.86 -9.42 13.98
C PHE A 49 -0.24 -9.36 15.37
N THR A 50 1.04 -8.97 15.42
CA THR A 50 1.74 -8.64 16.65
C THR A 50 1.33 -7.27 17.17
N ASP A 51 1.70 -6.95 18.41
CA ASP A 51 1.44 -5.62 18.99
C ASP A 51 2.45 -4.55 18.54
N GLN A 52 3.36 -4.88 17.61
CA GLN A 52 4.36 -3.94 17.12
C GLN A 52 3.69 -2.81 16.32
N ALA A 53 4.01 -1.57 16.66
CA ALA A 53 3.51 -0.40 15.96
C ALA A 53 4.13 -0.29 14.56
N ILE A 54 3.34 0.17 13.59
CA ILE A 54 3.81 0.49 12.24
C ILE A 54 4.51 1.87 12.28
N PRO A 55 5.73 2.03 11.74
CA PRO A 55 6.35 3.34 11.58
C PRO A 55 5.48 4.26 10.73
N ALA A 56 5.39 5.54 11.11
CA ALA A 56 4.56 6.51 10.39
C ALA A 56 4.95 6.63 8.91
N GLU A 57 6.24 6.53 8.60
CA GLU A 57 6.78 6.54 7.25
C GLU A 57 6.28 5.36 6.40
N TYR A 58 6.08 4.17 6.99
CA TYR A 58 5.53 3.00 6.28
C TYR A 58 4.07 3.22 5.92
N MET A 59 3.28 3.80 6.83
CA MET A 59 1.89 4.16 6.54
C MET A 59 1.82 5.19 5.40
N GLU A 60 2.69 6.19 5.42
CA GLU A 60 2.76 7.20 4.35
C GLU A 60 3.11 6.56 3.00
N VAL A 61 4.08 5.64 2.95
CA VAL A 61 4.47 4.93 1.73
C VAL A 61 3.30 4.09 1.18
N MET A 62 2.59 3.35 2.04
CA MET A 62 1.42 2.56 1.64
C MET A 62 0.30 3.43 1.08
N LEU A 63 0.01 4.58 1.70
CA LEU A 63 -0.99 5.53 1.21
C LEU A 63 -0.59 6.18 -0.11
N LYS A 64 0.69 6.53 -0.29
CA LYS A 64 1.22 7.02 -1.58
C LYS A 64 1.10 5.98 -2.68
N ALA A 65 1.42 4.72 -2.38
CA ALA A 65 1.25 3.61 -3.33
C ALA A 65 -0.22 3.44 -3.72
N ALA A 66 -1.14 3.51 -2.76
CA ALA A 66 -2.58 3.48 -3.01
C ALA A 66 -3.00 4.61 -3.97
N MET A 67 -2.57 5.84 -3.71
CA MET A 67 -2.88 7.01 -4.54
C MET A 67 -2.23 6.96 -5.93
N ALA A 68 -1.21 6.14 -6.15
CA ALA A 68 -0.58 5.94 -7.46
C ALA A 68 -1.40 5.02 -8.40
N ALA A 69 -2.53 4.48 -7.95
CA ALA A 69 -3.40 3.64 -8.76
C ALA A 69 -3.97 4.41 -9.96
N PRO A 70 -4.26 3.74 -11.08
CA PRO A 70 -5.03 4.35 -12.16
C PRO A 70 -6.47 4.59 -11.72
N SER A 71 -7.13 5.58 -12.33
CA SER A 71 -8.56 5.83 -12.13
C SER A 71 -9.24 6.29 -13.40
N GLY A 72 -10.53 6.01 -13.53
CA GLY A 72 -11.33 6.38 -14.68
C GLY A 72 -11.26 7.90 -14.93
N SER A 73 -10.71 8.29 -16.09
CA SER A 73 -10.49 9.71 -16.45
C SER A 73 -9.70 10.50 -15.39
N ASN A 74 -8.82 9.85 -14.64
CA ASN A 74 -8.01 10.43 -13.56
C ASN A 74 -8.85 11.18 -12.50
N ILE A 75 -10.00 10.59 -12.13
CA ILE A 75 -10.92 11.19 -11.13
C ILE A 75 -10.36 11.10 -9.72
N GLN A 76 -9.62 10.02 -9.40
CA GLN A 76 -8.97 9.82 -8.10
C GLN A 76 -9.95 9.89 -6.92
N PRO A 77 -10.98 9.02 -6.86
CA PRO A 77 -12.09 9.15 -5.93
C PRO A 77 -11.77 8.72 -4.50
N TRP A 78 -10.54 8.32 -4.22
CA TRP A 78 -10.13 7.72 -2.95
C TRP A 78 -9.90 8.75 -1.85
N HIS A 79 -10.41 8.42 -0.68
CA HIS A 79 -10.13 9.03 0.61
C HIS A 79 -9.82 7.93 1.62
N PHE A 80 -9.04 8.24 2.64
CA PHE A 80 -8.62 7.26 3.62
C PHE A 80 -8.87 7.77 5.03
N VAL A 81 -9.41 6.88 5.89
CA VAL A 81 -9.44 7.12 7.34
C VAL A 81 -8.54 6.09 7.99
N VAL A 82 -7.44 6.53 8.57
CA VAL A 82 -6.50 5.68 9.29
C VAL A 82 -6.90 5.64 10.76
N VAL A 83 -7.31 4.48 11.25
CA VAL A 83 -7.73 4.27 12.64
C VAL A 83 -6.64 3.45 13.34
N THR A 84 -5.98 4.04 14.33
CA THR A 84 -4.95 3.39 15.17
C THR A 84 -5.41 3.20 16.61
N ASP A 85 -6.42 3.97 17.03
CA ASP A 85 -7.01 3.84 18.36
C ASP A 85 -7.93 2.62 18.42
N LYS A 86 -7.41 1.53 19.00
CA LYS A 86 -8.12 0.25 19.14
C LYS A 86 -9.43 0.37 19.94
N SER A 87 -9.59 1.38 20.79
CA SER A 87 -10.82 1.62 21.54
C SER A 87 -12.01 1.96 20.65
N GLN A 88 -11.76 2.43 19.43
CA GLN A 88 -12.79 2.78 18.45
C GLN A 88 -13.21 1.60 17.57
N PHE A 89 -12.41 0.54 17.49
CA PHE A 89 -12.64 -0.58 16.56
C PHE A 89 -13.99 -1.26 16.82
N GLY A 90 -14.37 -1.47 18.09
CA GLY A 90 -15.64 -2.06 18.46
C GLY A 90 -16.86 -1.33 17.92
N ARG A 91 -16.82 0.01 17.84
CA ARG A 91 -17.92 0.83 17.28
C ARG A 91 -17.89 0.87 15.76
N ILE A 92 -16.71 1.21 15.18
CA ILE A 92 -16.56 1.40 13.74
C ILE A 92 -16.83 0.10 12.97
N PHE A 93 -16.37 -1.03 13.51
CA PHE A 93 -16.42 -2.34 12.85
C PHE A 93 -17.38 -3.32 13.51
N GLU A 94 -18.34 -2.84 14.32
CA GLU A 94 -19.31 -3.64 15.09
C GLU A 94 -19.95 -4.76 14.27
N ASN A 95 -20.40 -4.44 13.07
CA ASN A 95 -21.10 -5.37 12.19
C ASN A 95 -20.15 -6.12 11.21
N ASN A 96 -18.85 -6.15 11.50
CA ASN A 96 -17.89 -6.80 10.66
C ASN A 96 -17.48 -8.16 11.23
N PHE A 97 -17.62 -9.24 10.46
CA PHE A 97 -17.22 -10.59 10.85
C PHE A 97 -15.72 -10.74 11.13
N ASN A 98 -14.89 -9.76 10.68
CA ASN A 98 -13.46 -9.72 10.92
C ASN A 98 -13.05 -8.87 12.14
N LEU A 99 -13.96 -8.53 13.03
CA LEU A 99 -13.66 -7.69 14.20
C LEU A 99 -12.47 -8.23 15.03
N LYS A 100 -12.36 -9.57 15.19
CA LYS A 100 -11.20 -10.17 15.87
C LYS A 100 -9.88 -9.84 15.16
N THR A 101 -9.85 -9.87 13.83
CA THR A 101 -8.69 -9.51 13.02
C THR A 101 -8.36 -8.02 13.20
N PHE A 102 -9.35 -7.14 13.15
CA PHE A 102 -9.13 -5.71 13.37
C PHE A 102 -8.55 -5.44 14.74
N ASN A 103 -9.07 -6.04 15.80
CA ASN A 103 -8.58 -5.85 17.17
C ASN A 103 -7.12 -6.28 17.37
N SER A 104 -6.59 -7.21 16.56
CA SER A 104 -5.18 -7.58 16.59
C SER A 104 -4.28 -6.66 15.74
N ALA A 105 -4.84 -5.93 14.78
CA ALA A 105 -4.07 -5.10 13.85
C ALA A 105 -3.41 -3.89 14.55
N ALA A 106 -2.30 -3.42 14.02
CA ALA A 106 -1.67 -2.18 14.45
C ALA A 106 -2.46 -0.95 13.97
N ALA A 107 -3.10 -1.05 12.80
CA ALA A 107 -3.99 -0.04 12.24
C ALA A 107 -5.06 -0.69 11.36
N VAL A 108 -6.19 0.00 11.20
CA VAL A 108 -7.19 -0.30 10.18
C VAL A 108 -7.37 0.93 9.32
N VAL A 109 -7.17 0.77 8.01
CA VAL A 109 -7.38 1.84 7.04
C VAL A 109 -8.73 1.62 6.36
N VAL A 110 -9.65 2.57 6.51
CA VAL A 110 -10.93 2.56 5.83
C VAL A 110 -10.79 3.33 4.51
N PHE A 111 -11.01 2.62 3.42
CA PHE A 111 -10.98 3.15 2.06
C PHE A 111 -12.36 3.70 1.72
N CYS A 112 -12.46 5.00 1.55
CA CYS A 112 -13.70 5.71 1.28
C CYS A 112 -13.68 6.26 -0.15
N ALA A 113 -14.74 6.01 -0.90
CA ALA A 113 -14.89 6.52 -2.25
C ALA A 113 -15.75 7.78 -2.27
N ASP A 114 -15.33 8.83 -2.98
CA ASP A 114 -16.26 9.85 -3.47
C ASP A 114 -17.05 9.24 -4.64
N THR A 115 -18.34 9.05 -4.42
CA THR A 115 -19.25 8.46 -5.40
C THR A 115 -19.75 9.44 -6.45
N THR A 116 -19.27 10.71 -6.39
CA THR A 116 -19.62 11.78 -7.31
C THR A 116 -18.39 12.34 -8.02
N VAL A 117 -18.60 13.08 -9.09
CA VAL A 117 -17.56 13.84 -9.77
C VAL A 117 -18.13 15.17 -10.25
N THR A 118 -17.42 16.26 -9.96
CA THR A 118 -17.78 17.61 -10.37
C THR A 118 -16.77 18.12 -11.38
N ARG A 119 -17.17 18.23 -12.64
CA ARG A 119 -16.33 18.74 -13.74
C ARG A 119 -17.20 19.20 -14.92
N PRO A 120 -16.66 20.01 -15.83
CA PRO A 120 -17.35 20.36 -17.07
C PRO A 120 -17.77 19.12 -17.87
N PRO A 121 -18.90 19.17 -18.61
CA PRO A 121 -19.31 18.11 -19.52
C PRO A 121 -18.27 17.86 -20.61
N ARG A 122 -18.09 16.61 -21.05
CA ARG A 122 -17.10 16.27 -22.10
C ARG A 122 -17.37 16.98 -23.44
N ASN A 123 -18.65 17.24 -23.75
CA ASN A 123 -19.08 17.94 -24.97
C ASN A 123 -19.03 19.47 -24.84
N ASN A 124 -18.74 19.99 -23.65
CA ASN A 124 -18.51 21.42 -23.36
C ASN A 124 -17.43 21.57 -22.30
N PRO A 125 -16.12 21.41 -22.65
CA PRO A 125 -15.02 21.46 -21.68
C PRO A 125 -14.84 22.81 -20.99
N ASP A 126 -15.29 23.89 -21.61
CA ASP A 126 -15.20 25.26 -21.08
C ASP A 126 -16.49 25.69 -20.36
N GLY A 127 -17.46 24.80 -20.24
CA GLY A 127 -18.72 25.07 -19.56
C GLY A 127 -18.62 24.94 -18.04
N ASP A 128 -19.71 25.32 -17.34
CA ASP A 128 -19.77 25.21 -15.89
C ASP A 128 -19.66 23.77 -15.42
N PRO A 129 -18.90 23.49 -14.34
CA PRO A 129 -18.82 22.16 -13.75
C PRO A 129 -20.18 21.65 -13.28
N VAL A 130 -20.47 20.39 -13.59
CA VAL A 130 -21.69 19.68 -13.18
C VAL A 130 -21.33 18.50 -12.32
N THR A 131 -21.99 18.37 -11.16
CA THR A 131 -21.86 17.21 -10.28
C THR A 131 -22.73 16.07 -10.80
N ARG A 132 -22.15 14.90 -10.94
CA ARG A 132 -22.82 13.67 -11.39
C ARG A 132 -22.25 12.44 -10.70
N PRO A 133 -22.95 11.29 -10.73
CA PRO A 133 -22.40 10.03 -10.23
C PRO A 133 -21.07 9.66 -10.91
N ASN A 134 -20.09 9.20 -10.13
CA ASN A 134 -18.86 8.61 -10.63
C ASN A 134 -19.11 7.12 -10.92
N GLY A 135 -19.18 6.74 -12.20
CA GLY A 135 -19.48 5.36 -12.61
C GLY A 135 -18.35 4.37 -12.36
N THR A 136 -17.10 4.83 -12.22
CA THR A 136 -15.88 3.98 -12.16
C THR A 136 -15.31 3.82 -10.74
N TRP A 137 -15.89 4.47 -9.74
CA TRP A 137 -15.30 4.52 -8.40
C TRP A 137 -14.99 3.13 -7.81
N ARG A 138 -15.77 2.08 -8.15
CA ARG A 138 -15.53 0.73 -7.61
C ARG A 138 -14.24 0.12 -8.14
N ASP A 139 -14.02 0.26 -9.44
CA ASP A 139 -12.84 -0.25 -10.13
C ASP A 139 -11.59 0.52 -9.66
N ASP A 140 -11.72 1.84 -9.56
CA ASP A 140 -10.67 2.75 -9.08
C ASP A 140 -10.27 2.39 -7.63
N MET A 141 -11.25 2.15 -6.75
CA MET A 141 -11.00 1.74 -5.36
C MET A 141 -10.38 0.35 -5.27
N GLY A 142 -10.73 -0.56 -6.17
CA GLY A 142 -10.12 -1.89 -6.26
C GLY A 142 -8.62 -1.79 -6.56
N ALA A 143 -8.25 -1.04 -7.59
CA ALA A 143 -6.86 -0.80 -7.96
C ALA A 143 -6.07 -0.11 -6.84
N CYS A 144 -6.67 0.91 -6.23
CA CYS A 144 -6.09 1.67 -5.12
C CYS A 144 -5.82 0.77 -3.90
N THR A 145 -6.79 -0.08 -3.54
CA THR A 145 -6.65 -0.99 -2.39
C THR A 145 -5.57 -2.04 -2.64
N GLU A 146 -5.49 -2.63 -3.83
CA GLU A 146 -4.45 -3.62 -4.14
C GLU A 146 -3.04 -3.00 -4.09
N ASN A 147 -2.84 -1.78 -4.60
CA ASN A 147 -1.56 -1.10 -4.47
C ASN A 147 -1.13 -0.93 -3.00
N PHE A 148 -2.08 -0.61 -2.10
CA PHE A 148 -1.81 -0.55 -0.66
C PHE A 148 -1.37 -1.90 -0.10
N LEU A 149 -2.04 -2.99 -0.49
CA LEU A 149 -1.72 -4.35 -0.03
C LEU A 149 -0.34 -4.80 -0.51
N LEU A 150 0.03 -4.48 -1.76
CA LEU A 150 1.35 -4.79 -2.32
C LEU A 150 2.44 -3.98 -1.62
N ALA A 151 2.20 -2.71 -1.32
CA ALA A 151 3.13 -1.88 -0.57
C ALA A 151 3.33 -2.42 0.86
N ALA A 152 2.26 -2.87 1.53
CA ALA A 152 2.36 -3.51 2.85
C ALA A 152 3.25 -4.77 2.79
N GLU A 153 3.02 -5.67 1.82
CA GLU A 153 3.84 -6.87 1.62
C GLU A 153 5.31 -6.53 1.38
N SER A 154 5.60 -5.54 0.51
CA SER A 154 6.99 -5.11 0.20
C SER A 154 7.73 -4.52 1.40
N LEU A 155 7.01 -4.01 2.39
CA LEU A 155 7.54 -3.48 3.65
C LEU A 155 7.64 -4.55 4.75
N GLY A 156 7.35 -5.83 4.45
CA GLY A 156 7.33 -6.91 5.43
C GLY A 156 6.14 -6.87 6.38
N LEU A 157 5.10 -6.11 6.05
CA LEU A 157 3.83 -6.07 6.78
C LEU A 157 2.84 -7.08 6.20
N GLY A 158 1.93 -7.53 7.07
CA GLY A 158 0.75 -8.28 6.65
C GLY A 158 -0.45 -7.35 6.52
N ALA A 159 -1.36 -7.69 5.59
CA ALA A 159 -2.62 -6.97 5.47
C ALA A 159 -3.76 -7.88 5.02
N VAL A 160 -5.00 -7.48 5.31
CA VAL A 160 -6.19 -8.14 4.78
C VAL A 160 -7.27 -7.14 4.41
N TRP A 161 -7.77 -7.28 3.20
CA TRP A 161 -8.92 -6.56 2.69
C TRP A 161 -10.22 -7.18 3.22
N THR A 162 -11.05 -6.37 3.83
CA THR A 162 -12.40 -6.73 4.27
C THR A 162 -13.41 -5.81 3.59
N ALA A 163 -14.25 -6.37 2.73
CA ALA A 163 -15.28 -5.61 2.02
C ALA A 163 -16.31 -5.04 3.00
N SER A 164 -16.65 -3.75 2.81
CA SER A 164 -17.77 -3.10 3.50
C SER A 164 -18.95 -2.93 2.54
N TYR A 165 -18.71 -2.36 1.37
CA TYR A 165 -19.68 -2.32 0.27
C TYR A 165 -19.76 -3.68 -0.44
N PRO A 166 -20.95 -4.17 -0.87
CA PRO A 166 -22.25 -3.50 -0.86
C PRO A 166 -23.14 -3.79 0.36
N ASP A 167 -22.61 -4.31 1.46
CA ASP A 167 -23.37 -4.63 2.65
C ASP A 167 -23.78 -3.34 3.40
N PRO A 168 -25.08 -2.95 3.37
CA PRO A 168 -25.52 -1.67 3.92
C PRO A 168 -25.31 -1.57 5.43
N VAL A 169 -25.39 -2.68 6.16
CA VAL A 169 -25.18 -2.68 7.61
C VAL A 169 -23.75 -2.29 7.93
N ARG A 170 -22.77 -2.83 7.20
CA ARG A 170 -21.36 -2.55 7.40
C ARG A 170 -20.98 -1.12 7.00
N PHE A 171 -21.29 -0.73 5.75
CA PHE A 171 -20.82 0.58 5.30
C PHE A 171 -21.58 1.74 5.96
N LEU A 172 -22.87 1.60 6.30
CA LEU A 172 -23.62 2.63 7.02
C LEU A 172 -23.13 2.80 8.45
N THR A 173 -22.78 1.70 9.14
CA THR A 173 -22.16 1.78 10.47
C THR A 173 -20.85 2.55 10.41
N MET A 174 -19.94 2.18 9.51
CA MET A 174 -18.67 2.90 9.33
C MET A 174 -18.89 4.37 8.96
N LYS A 175 -19.82 4.64 8.04
CA LYS A 175 -20.14 6.01 7.62
C LYS A 175 -20.58 6.88 8.79
N ARG A 176 -21.47 6.37 9.62
CA ARG A 176 -21.97 7.06 10.82
C ARG A 176 -20.84 7.29 11.84
N GLU A 177 -20.11 6.24 12.20
CA GLU A 177 -19.09 6.29 13.25
C GLU A 177 -17.87 7.14 12.85
N LEU A 178 -17.56 7.23 11.56
CA LEU A 178 -16.48 8.05 11.02
C LEU A 178 -16.92 9.46 10.61
N GLY A 179 -18.22 9.79 10.71
CA GLY A 179 -18.74 11.12 10.37
C GLY A 179 -18.64 11.46 8.88
N LEU A 180 -18.74 10.47 7.99
CA LEU A 180 -18.60 10.70 6.55
C LEU A 180 -19.84 11.40 5.98
N THR A 181 -19.63 12.39 5.09
CA THR A 181 -20.70 13.08 4.39
C THR A 181 -21.34 12.22 3.29
N ASP A 182 -22.44 12.69 2.70
CA ASP A 182 -23.34 11.84 1.89
C ASP A 182 -22.71 11.26 0.62
N ASN A 183 -21.81 11.97 -0.01
CA ASN A 183 -21.12 11.52 -1.23
C ASN A 183 -19.98 10.53 -0.95
N PHE A 184 -19.51 10.40 0.31
CA PHE A 184 -18.45 9.46 0.67
C PHE A 184 -19.02 8.13 1.17
N LEU A 185 -18.47 7.05 0.63
CA LEU A 185 -18.91 5.69 0.95
C LEU A 185 -17.72 4.84 1.35
N PRO A 186 -17.75 4.19 2.56
CA PRO A 186 -16.77 3.19 2.95
C PRO A 186 -16.82 1.98 2.02
N TYR A 187 -15.80 1.82 1.17
CA TYR A 187 -15.70 0.72 0.22
C TYR A 187 -15.21 -0.57 0.89
N CYS A 188 -14.11 -0.46 1.61
CA CYS A 188 -13.53 -1.56 2.36
C CYS A 188 -12.74 -1.05 3.57
N ALA A 189 -12.39 -1.98 4.46
CA ALA A 189 -11.45 -1.76 5.54
C ALA A 189 -10.28 -2.74 5.41
N VAL A 190 -9.06 -2.23 5.52
CA VAL A 190 -7.82 -3.02 5.47
C VAL A 190 -7.16 -3.01 6.82
N ALA A 191 -7.12 -4.18 7.48
CA ALA A 191 -6.30 -4.39 8.67
C ALA A 191 -4.84 -4.55 8.24
N VAL A 192 -3.92 -3.90 8.93
CA VAL A 192 -2.48 -3.93 8.62
C VAL A 192 -1.64 -3.95 9.90
N GLY A 193 -0.52 -4.68 9.87
CA GLY A 193 0.40 -4.84 11.00
C GLY A 193 1.51 -5.84 10.69
N TYR A 194 2.39 -6.10 11.64
CA TYR A 194 3.38 -7.17 11.52
C TYR A 194 2.70 -8.53 11.73
N PRO A 195 2.88 -9.51 10.81
CA PRO A 195 2.26 -10.82 10.93
C PRO A 195 2.65 -11.53 12.24
N ALA A 196 1.66 -12.16 12.91
CA ALA A 196 1.89 -13.02 14.07
C ALA A 196 1.84 -14.52 13.71
N GLY A 197 1.35 -14.85 12.51
CA GLY A 197 1.25 -16.21 11.99
C GLY A 197 2.19 -16.44 10.81
N ASP A 198 2.09 -17.64 10.26
CA ASP A 198 2.84 -18.07 9.07
C ASP A 198 1.87 -18.40 7.92
N GLU A 199 0.99 -17.43 7.61
CA GLU A 199 0.09 -17.56 6.47
C GLU A 199 0.86 -17.67 5.18
N GLN A 200 0.47 -18.62 4.34
CA GLN A 200 1.10 -18.84 3.04
C GLN A 200 0.25 -18.28 1.90
N PRO A 201 0.87 -17.82 0.80
CA PRO A 201 0.15 -17.44 -0.40
C PRO A 201 -0.56 -18.68 -0.99
N LYS A 202 -1.75 -18.46 -1.54
CA LYS A 202 -2.53 -19.53 -2.18
C LYS A 202 -2.20 -19.60 -3.67
N ASP A 203 -2.01 -20.80 -4.19
CA ASP A 203 -2.00 -21.00 -5.64
C ASP A 203 -3.40 -20.69 -6.21
N LYS A 204 -3.44 -19.73 -7.11
CA LYS A 204 -4.65 -19.25 -7.78
C LYS A 204 -4.56 -19.38 -9.29
N TRP A 205 -3.46 -19.99 -9.80
CA TRP A 205 -3.27 -20.15 -11.23
C TRP A 205 -4.34 -21.09 -11.83
N LYS A 206 -5.03 -20.63 -12.86
CA LYS A 206 -6.12 -21.32 -13.52
C LYS A 206 -6.00 -21.13 -15.03
N PRO A 207 -5.11 -21.88 -15.71
CA PRO A 207 -4.87 -21.71 -17.14
C PRO A 207 -6.12 -21.93 -17.98
N GLU A 208 -7.04 -22.76 -17.54
CA GLU A 208 -8.34 -23.00 -18.20
C GLU A 208 -9.26 -21.76 -18.26
N ARG A 209 -8.90 -20.68 -17.58
CA ARG A 209 -9.63 -19.40 -17.60
C ARG A 209 -9.02 -18.38 -18.56
N ILE A 210 -8.01 -18.79 -19.30
CA ILE A 210 -7.34 -17.92 -20.27
C ILE A 210 -7.83 -18.31 -21.66
N HIS A 211 -8.45 -17.37 -22.35
CA HIS A 211 -8.95 -17.55 -23.70
C HIS A 211 -8.18 -16.59 -24.61
N TYR A 212 -7.73 -17.09 -25.77
CA TYR A 212 -7.01 -16.30 -26.76
C TYR A 212 -7.95 -16.07 -27.96
N GLU A 213 -8.04 -14.81 -28.39
CA GLU A 213 -8.83 -14.37 -29.57
C GLU A 213 -10.35 -14.49 -29.37
N GLN A 214 -10.83 -15.59 -28.79
CA GLN A 214 -12.26 -15.90 -28.63
C GLN A 214 -12.48 -16.56 -27.24
N TRP A 215 -13.74 -16.49 -26.78
CA TRP A 215 -14.20 -17.17 -25.56
C TRP A 215 -14.31 -18.67 -25.76
#